data_17e75a0f81f8254a410335534b98dbcb
#
_entry.id   17e75a0f81f8254a410335534b98dbcb
#
_cell.length_a   1.000
_cell.length_b   1.000
_cell.length_c   1.000
_cell.angle_alpha   90.00
_cell.angle_beta   90.00
_cell.angle_gamma   90.00
#
_symmetry.space_group_name_H-M   'P 1'
#
loop_
_entity.id
_entity.type
_entity.pdbx_description
1 polymer ?
#
loop_
_entity_poly.entity_id
_entity_poly.type
_entity_poly.pdbx_seq_one_letter_code
_entity_poly.pdbx_strand_id
1 'polypeptide(L)'
;MQTSNFARSGSHPRAVAISRTRPRGWAGRAYEPLAPPWRLLAEALSGEIDEEEYTRRYREEVLSKLDPAAVRADLGEDAVLLCWERPGAFCHRRLVAGWFEEKLGVSVPEVGEVGGADDRGQKSLEGFTRR
;
A
#
# COMPACT_ATOMS: atom_id res chain seq x y z
N MET A 1 8.85 7.78 1.18
CA MET A 1 8.08 6.61 0.72
C MET A 1 6.68 7.02 0.36
N GLN A 2 6.14 6.45 -0.69
CA GLN A 2 4.78 6.74 -1.16
C GLN A 2 4.13 5.45 -1.62
N THR A 3 2.81 5.48 -1.82
CA THR A 3 2.09 4.36 -2.43
C THR A 3 1.45 4.83 -3.73
N SER A 4 1.23 3.89 -4.66
CA SER A 4 0.64 4.20 -5.96
C SER A 4 0.13 2.91 -6.60
N ASN A 5 -0.26 2.99 -7.88
CA ASN A 5 -0.62 1.78 -8.63
C ASN A 5 0.27 1.64 -9.85
N PHE A 6 0.19 0.46 -10.49
CA PHE A 6 1.03 0.17 -11.65
C PHE A 6 0.76 1.11 -12.81
N ALA A 7 -0.51 1.47 -13.03
CA ALA A 7 -0.85 2.32 -14.16
C ALA A 7 -0.21 3.71 -14.05
N ARG A 8 -0.19 4.26 -12.85
CA ARG A 8 0.34 5.61 -12.62
C ARG A 8 1.86 5.63 -12.49
N SER A 9 2.42 4.65 -11.76
CA SER A 9 3.83 4.74 -11.32
C SER A 9 4.65 3.52 -11.67
N GLY A 10 4.18 2.67 -12.58
CA GLY A 10 4.88 1.43 -12.92
C GLY A 10 6.27 1.63 -13.50
N SER A 11 6.53 2.78 -14.11
CA SER A 11 7.86 3.07 -14.68
C SER A 11 8.75 3.91 -13.76
N HIS A 12 8.26 4.20 -12.55
CA HIS A 12 9.05 4.99 -11.60
C HIS A 12 10.31 4.22 -11.20
N PRO A 13 11.49 4.87 -11.17
CA PRO A 13 12.74 4.15 -10.86
C PRO A 13 12.81 3.58 -9.46
N ARG A 14 11.98 4.06 -8.54
CA ARG A 14 11.94 3.56 -7.16
C ARG A 14 10.71 2.69 -6.89
N ALA A 15 10.03 2.23 -7.96
CA ALA A 15 8.81 1.42 -7.82
C ALA A 15 9.14 0.04 -7.25
N VAL A 16 8.31 -0.40 -6.31
CA VAL A 16 8.42 -1.73 -5.70
C VAL A 16 7.03 -2.34 -5.67
N ALA A 17 6.84 -3.46 -6.34
CA ALA A 17 5.56 -4.16 -6.35
C ALA A 17 5.37 -4.87 -5.01
N ILE A 18 4.24 -4.62 -4.34
CA ILE A 18 3.89 -5.31 -3.10
C ILE A 18 2.62 -6.13 -3.27
N SER A 19 2.15 -6.30 -4.51
CA SER A 19 1.01 -7.13 -4.84
C SER A 19 1.41 -8.59 -4.97
N ARG A 20 0.42 -9.49 -4.91
CA ARG A 20 0.69 -10.92 -5.10
C ARG A 20 1.03 -11.22 -6.57
N THR A 21 0.45 -10.46 -7.50
CA THR A 21 0.73 -10.60 -8.93
C THR A 21 1.27 -9.27 -9.48
N ARG A 22 1.92 -9.33 -10.63
CA ARG A 22 2.52 -8.15 -11.26
C ARG A 22 2.16 -8.09 -12.73
N PRO A 23 2.23 -6.89 -13.35
CA PRO A 23 1.95 -6.79 -14.78
C PRO A 23 2.89 -7.67 -15.60
N ARG A 24 2.40 -8.13 -16.74
CA ARG A 24 3.22 -8.91 -17.67
C ARG A 24 4.47 -8.09 -18.03
N GLY A 25 5.63 -8.75 -17.96
CA GLY A 25 6.88 -8.08 -18.29
C GLY A 25 7.44 -7.19 -17.19
N TRP A 26 6.88 -7.28 -15.98
CA TRP A 26 7.37 -6.46 -14.87
C TRP A 26 8.85 -6.74 -14.63
N ALA A 27 9.67 -5.69 -14.75
CA ALA A 27 11.12 -5.79 -14.57
C ALA A 27 11.59 -5.06 -13.32
N GLY A 28 10.68 -4.42 -12.57
CA GLY A 28 11.03 -3.68 -11.37
C GLY A 28 11.19 -4.57 -10.16
N ARG A 29 11.39 -3.92 -9.02
CA ARG A 29 11.53 -4.63 -7.75
C ARG A 29 10.19 -5.20 -7.30
N ALA A 30 10.24 -6.25 -6.51
CA ALA A 30 9.07 -6.81 -5.84
C ALA A 30 9.46 -7.16 -4.42
N TYR A 31 8.54 -6.97 -3.47
CA TYR A 31 8.79 -7.26 -2.07
C TYR A 31 7.71 -8.20 -1.56
N GLU A 32 7.98 -9.49 -1.68
CA GLU A 32 7.02 -10.55 -1.38
C GLU A 32 6.49 -10.53 0.07
N PRO A 33 7.29 -10.17 1.08
CA PRO A 33 6.77 -10.20 2.46
C PRO A 33 5.53 -9.35 2.68
N LEU A 34 5.30 -8.32 1.86
CA LEU A 34 4.11 -7.47 1.99
C LEU A 34 2.95 -7.92 1.11
N ALA A 35 3.15 -8.93 0.25
CA ALA A 35 2.06 -9.41 -0.62
C ALA A 35 1.03 -10.17 0.23
N PRO A 36 -0.28 -9.99 -0.05
CA PRO A 36 -1.29 -10.75 0.69
C PRO A 36 -1.20 -12.23 0.34
N PRO A 37 -1.45 -13.13 1.30
CA PRO A 37 -1.50 -14.55 0.98
C PRO A 37 -2.57 -14.84 -0.07
N TRP A 38 -2.34 -15.84 -0.92
CA TRP A 38 -3.28 -16.19 -1.99
C TRP A 38 -4.70 -16.42 -1.46
N ARG A 39 -4.83 -17.11 -0.33
CA ARG A 39 -6.13 -17.41 0.22
C ARG A 39 -6.88 -16.13 0.62
N LEU A 40 -6.19 -15.21 1.28
CA LEU A 40 -6.79 -13.95 1.69
C LEU A 40 -7.24 -13.15 0.47
N LEU A 41 -6.38 -13.08 -0.54
CA LEU A 41 -6.69 -12.36 -1.77
C LEU A 41 -7.91 -12.99 -2.48
N ALA A 42 -7.94 -14.31 -2.58
CA ALA A 42 -9.04 -15.02 -3.25
C ALA A 42 -10.38 -14.76 -2.56
N GLU A 43 -10.39 -14.81 -1.23
CA GLU A 43 -11.62 -14.58 -0.47
C GLU A 43 -12.11 -13.14 -0.60
N ALA A 44 -11.18 -12.18 -0.68
CA ALA A 44 -11.54 -10.79 -0.90
C ALA A 44 -12.11 -10.58 -2.29
N LEU A 45 -11.48 -11.15 -3.31
CA LEU A 45 -11.91 -10.98 -4.70
C LEU A 45 -13.26 -11.64 -4.98
N SER A 46 -13.55 -12.75 -4.29
CA SER A 46 -14.83 -13.45 -4.45
C SER A 46 -15.97 -12.83 -3.64
N GLY A 47 -15.65 -11.87 -2.78
CA GLY A 47 -16.65 -11.24 -1.94
C GLY A 47 -17.01 -12.02 -0.69
N GLU A 48 -16.25 -13.09 -0.37
CA GLU A 48 -16.49 -13.88 0.84
C GLU A 48 -16.19 -13.09 2.11
N ILE A 49 -15.28 -12.12 2.02
CA ILE A 49 -14.96 -11.25 3.15
C ILE A 49 -15.06 -9.81 2.68
N ASP A 50 -15.37 -8.92 3.62
CA ASP A 50 -15.45 -7.49 3.33
C ASP A 50 -14.11 -6.80 3.63
N GLU A 51 -14.08 -5.47 3.44
CA GLU A 51 -12.85 -4.70 3.65
C GLU A 51 -12.39 -4.73 5.10
N GLU A 52 -13.33 -4.72 6.03
CA GLU A 52 -13.00 -4.75 7.45
C GLU A 52 -12.34 -6.07 7.83
N GLU A 53 -12.89 -7.18 7.37
CA GLU A 53 -12.31 -8.50 7.65
C GLU A 53 -10.96 -8.66 6.94
N TYR A 54 -10.85 -8.18 5.70
CA TYR A 54 -9.58 -8.20 4.98
C TYR A 54 -8.51 -7.43 5.77
N THR A 55 -8.85 -6.24 6.24
CA THR A 55 -7.93 -5.39 6.98
C THR A 55 -7.44 -6.11 8.24
N ARG A 56 -8.39 -6.69 9.00
CA ARG A 56 -8.05 -7.41 10.23
C ARG A 56 -7.08 -8.56 9.93
N ARG A 57 -7.39 -9.35 8.91
CA ARG A 57 -6.59 -10.52 8.57
C ARG A 57 -5.24 -10.15 7.98
N TYR A 58 -5.20 -9.12 7.15
CA TYR A 58 -3.92 -8.68 6.58
C TYR A 58 -2.98 -8.19 7.68
N ARG A 59 -3.51 -7.42 8.63
CA ARG A 59 -2.70 -6.96 9.76
C ARG A 59 -2.21 -8.14 10.60
N GLU A 60 -3.06 -9.12 10.82
CA GLU A 60 -2.72 -10.28 11.66
C GLU A 60 -1.81 -11.27 10.96
N GLU A 61 -2.09 -11.58 9.69
CA GLU A 61 -1.38 -12.63 8.97
C GLU A 61 -0.10 -12.14 8.32
N VAL A 62 0.00 -10.84 8.01
CA VAL A 62 1.14 -10.29 7.31
C VAL A 62 1.90 -9.31 8.20
N LEU A 63 1.27 -8.17 8.53
CA LEU A 63 2.01 -7.09 9.17
C LEU A 63 2.51 -7.43 10.57
N SER A 64 1.73 -8.18 11.35
CA SER A 64 2.13 -8.51 12.72
C SER A 64 3.41 -9.36 12.78
N LYS A 65 3.76 -10.00 11.67
CA LYS A 65 4.93 -10.88 11.61
C LYS A 65 6.17 -10.17 11.10
N LEU A 66 6.07 -8.87 10.83
CA LEU A 66 7.15 -8.10 10.24
C LEU A 66 7.59 -6.98 11.19
N ASP A 67 8.88 -6.65 11.12
CA ASP A 67 9.44 -5.51 11.85
C ASP A 67 9.39 -4.30 10.92
N PRO A 68 8.58 -3.27 11.24
CA PRO A 68 8.42 -2.14 10.33
C PRO A 68 9.73 -1.42 10.01
N ALA A 69 10.62 -1.27 10.98
CA ALA A 69 11.90 -0.60 10.72
C ALA A 69 12.77 -1.41 9.76
N ALA A 70 12.80 -2.74 9.91
CA ALA A 70 13.55 -3.60 9.02
C ALA A 70 12.97 -3.60 7.60
N VAL A 71 11.65 -3.64 7.50
CA VAL A 71 10.98 -3.59 6.18
C VAL A 71 11.28 -2.27 5.48
N ARG A 72 11.20 -1.15 6.22
CA ARG A 72 11.49 0.16 5.65
C ARG A 72 12.94 0.24 5.17
N ALA A 73 13.87 -0.34 5.93
CA ALA A 73 15.28 -0.37 5.52
C ALA A 73 15.47 -1.18 4.24
N ASP A 74 14.78 -2.32 4.12
CA ASP A 74 14.83 -3.14 2.93
C ASP A 74 14.28 -2.42 1.70
N LEU A 75 13.18 -1.70 1.86
CA LEU A 75 12.51 -1.01 0.76
C LEU A 75 13.25 0.26 0.34
N GLY A 76 13.78 0.99 1.29
CA GLY A 76 14.37 2.30 1.05
C GLY A 76 13.36 3.40 1.28
N GLU A 77 13.82 4.51 1.84
CA GLU A 77 12.90 5.60 2.23
C GLU A 77 12.24 6.30 1.04
N ASP A 78 12.78 6.13 -0.17
CA ASP A 78 12.23 6.75 -1.37
C ASP A 78 11.37 5.79 -2.19
N ALA A 79 11.09 4.58 -1.67
CA ALA A 79 10.34 3.58 -2.41
C ALA A 79 8.92 4.06 -2.72
N VAL A 80 8.41 3.65 -3.88
CA VAL A 80 7.02 3.86 -4.28
C VAL A 80 6.38 2.48 -4.34
N LEU A 81 5.51 2.19 -3.39
CA LEU A 81 4.92 0.85 -3.23
C LEU A 81 3.70 0.72 -4.11
N LEU A 82 3.67 -0.30 -4.96
CA LEU A 82 2.63 -0.42 -5.99
C LEU A 82 1.76 -1.65 -5.80
N CYS A 83 0.46 -1.47 -6.07
CA CYS A 83 -0.44 -2.58 -6.31
C CYS A 83 -1.42 -2.17 -7.42
N TRP A 84 -2.48 -2.97 -7.64
CA TRP A 84 -3.28 -2.84 -8.86
C TRP A 84 -4.36 -1.76 -8.79
N GLU A 85 -5.00 -1.58 -7.65
CA GLU A 85 -6.22 -0.77 -7.55
C GLU A 85 -5.95 0.69 -7.86
N ARG A 86 -6.96 1.34 -8.46
CA ARG A 86 -6.89 2.77 -8.77
C ARG A 86 -6.87 3.59 -7.49
N PRO A 87 -6.41 4.86 -7.56
CA PRO A 87 -6.44 5.74 -6.40
C PRO A 87 -7.86 5.86 -5.82
N GLY A 88 -7.94 5.85 -4.50
CA GLY A 88 -9.22 5.93 -3.80
C GLY A 88 -9.93 4.60 -3.60
N ALA A 89 -9.55 3.55 -4.34
CA ALA A 89 -10.11 2.23 -4.12
C ALA A 89 -9.38 1.56 -2.96
N PHE A 90 -10.09 0.67 -2.26
CA PHE A 90 -9.50 -0.08 -1.16
C PHE A 90 -8.34 -0.94 -1.68
N CYS A 91 -7.19 -0.84 -1.02
CA CYS A 91 -6.03 -1.62 -1.39
C CYS A 91 -5.10 -1.77 -0.21
N HIS A 92 -4.44 -2.94 -0.12
CA HIS A 92 -3.54 -3.20 1.00
C HIS A 92 -2.35 -2.24 1.05
N ARG A 93 -1.99 -1.57 -0.06
CA ARG A 93 -0.89 -0.59 0.00
C ARG A 93 -1.19 0.53 1.00
N ARG A 94 -2.46 0.92 1.14
CA ARG A 94 -2.82 1.95 2.12
C ARG A 94 -2.80 1.40 3.54
N LEU A 95 -3.03 0.10 3.71
CA LEU A 95 -2.86 -0.53 5.02
C LEU A 95 -1.38 -0.55 5.41
N VAL A 96 -0.49 -0.82 4.45
CA VAL A 96 0.95 -0.77 4.68
C VAL A 96 1.38 0.64 5.05
N ALA A 97 0.87 1.64 4.32
CA ALA A 97 1.17 3.05 4.61
C ALA A 97 0.78 3.41 6.04
N GLY A 98 -0.46 3.05 6.45
CA GLY A 98 -0.92 3.31 7.80
C GLY A 98 -0.09 2.61 8.86
N TRP A 99 0.37 1.41 8.56
CA TRP A 99 1.23 0.65 9.46
C TRP A 99 2.57 1.35 9.69
N PHE A 100 3.22 1.82 8.62
CA PHE A 100 4.45 2.58 8.76
C PHE A 100 4.22 3.87 9.54
N GLU A 101 3.12 4.57 9.25
CA GLU A 101 2.81 5.82 9.93
C GLU A 101 2.59 5.59 11.41
N GLU A 102 1.84 4.54 11.74
CA GLU A 102 1.56 4.20 13.14
C GLU A 102 2.81 3.77 13.89
N LYS A 103 3.61 2.92 13.28
CA LYS A 103 4.74 2.29 13.99
C LYS A 103 6.01 3.14 13.98
N LEU A 104 6.22 3.93 12.95
CA LEU A 104 7.47 4.67 12.78
C LEU A 104 7.31 6.19 12.83
N GLY A 105 6.06 6.68 12.84
CA GLY A 105 5.81 8.12 12.88
C GLY A 105 6.20 8.86 11.62
N VAL A 106 6.33 8.14 10.49
CA VAL A 106 6.65 8.75 9.21
C VAL A 106 5.37 8.97 8.41
N SER A 107 5.46 9.78 7.34
CA SER A 107 4.33 10.00 6.45
C SER A 107 4.53 9.19 5.18
N VAL A 108 3.48 8.47 4.72
CA VAL A 108 3.53 7.66 3.51
C VAL A 108 2.29 7.99 2.67
N PRO A 109 2.33 9.10 1.91
CA PRO A 109 1.17 9.53 1.13
C PRO A 109 1.00 8.69 -0.14
N GLU A 110 -0.21 8.76 -0.69
CA GLU A 110 -0.48 8.20 -2.02
C GLU A 110 0.02 9.20 -3.06
N VAL A 111 0.62 8.71 -4.14
CA VAL A 111 1.09 9.58 -5.22
C VAL A 111 -0.09 10.38 -5.79
N GLY A 112 0.09 11.67 -5.94
CA GLY A 112 -0.95 12.56 -6.43
C GLY A 112 -1.85 13.12 -5.34
N GLU A 113 -1.68 12.68 -4.08
CA GLU A 113 -2.40 13.22 -2.94
C GLU A 113 -1.82 14.58 -2.54
N VAL A 114 -2.69 15.54 -2.25
CA VAL A 114 -2.24 16.83 -1.74
C VAL A 114 -1.95 16.65 -0.26
N GLY A 115 -0.82 16.85 0.10
CA GLY A 115 -0.37 16.50 1.37
C GLY A 115 -0.81 17.15 2.60
N GLY A 116 -1.07 17.07 2.59
CA GLY A 116 -1.17 17.00 3.25
C GLY A 116 -0.97 17.39 3.86
N ALA A 117 -1.13 17.82 3.42
CA ALA A 117 -0.92 18.08 3.88
C ALA A 117 -1.08 18.54 4.03
N ASP A 118 -1.29 19.00 3.94
CA ASP A 118 -1.49 19.28 4.18
C ASP A 118 -1.83 19.39 4.10
N ASP A 119 -2.14 19.99 4.20
CA ASP A 119 -2.55 19.96 4.35
C ASP A 119 -2.92 19.96 4.25
N ARG A 120 -3.14 20.50 4.57
CA ARG A 120 -3.59 20.38 4.61
C ARG A 120 -4.31 19.88 4.49
N GLY A 121 -4.60 20.43 4.32
CA GLY A 121 -5.29 19.84 4.42
C GLY A 121 -5.94 19.52 4.00
N GLN A 122 -6.26 19.97 3.96
CA GLN A 122 -6.80 19.51 3.87
C GLN A 122 -7.38 18.72 3.54
N LYS A 123 -7.68 18.92 3.48
CA LYS A 123 -8.18 18.15 3.40
C LYS A 123 -8.74 17.44 3.13
N SER A 124 -8.86 17.79 2.93
CA SER A 124 -9.35 16.96 2.98
C SER A 124 -9.93 16.51 2.68
N LEU A 125 -10.19 16.72 2.58
CA LEU A 125 -10.68 16.11 2.57
C LEU A 125 -11.19 15.57 2.05
N GLU A 126 -11.37 15.87 1.95
CA GLU A 126 -11.65 15.22 1.76
C GLU A 126 -11.78 14.42 1.37
N GLY A 127 -11.72 14.89 1.00
CA GLY A 127 -11.74 14.03 0.94
C GLY A 127 -11.70 13.39 0.66
N PHE A 128 -11.76 13.68 0.73
CA PHE A 128 -11.54 13.04 0.87
C PHE A 128 -11.80 12.24 0.76
N THR A 129 -11.78 12.50 0.70
CA THR A 129 -11.89 11.78 0.88
C THR A 129 -11.96 11.07 0.60
N ARG A 130 -12.03 11.17 0.70
CA ARG A 130 -11.90 10.63 0.73
C ARG A 130 -11.93 9.92 0.45
N ARG A 131 -11.99 10.29 0.56
CA ARG A 131 -11.93 9.87 0.50
C ARG A 131 -12.02 9.46 0.29
#